data_935114c08b7e51e1669b5efbc5e2f905
#
_entry.id   935114c08b7e51e1669b5efbc5e2f905
#
_cell.length_a   1.000
_cell.length_b   1.000
_cell.length_c   1.000
_cell.angle_alpha   90.00
_cell.angle_beta   90.00
_cell.angle_gamma   90.00
#
_symmetry.space_group_name_H-M   'P 1'
#
loop_
_entity.id
_entity.type
_entity.pdbx_description
1 polymer ?
#
loop_
_entity_poly.entity_id
_entity_poly.type
_entity_poly.pdbx_seq_one_letter_code
_entity_poly.pdbx_strand_id
1 'polypeptide(L)'
;MTLAVMNAYADQGDLIKLMKSGGHILMIRHAYAPGSGDPANFKIGDCATQRNLNNRGRTQARAIGEWLRSKGIKDAKVYSSQWCRCQETATLLGLGPVAELPALNSFYGMPQNREPNIKTLRSFIANLPADGELIIFVTHFVTILEIAGEGVSPGEGVVLKLKVEGAYDVLDSLSFEF
;
A
#
# COMPACT_ATOMS: atom_id res chain seq x y z
N MET A 1 21.68 31.32 15.21
CA MET A 1 20.56 30.59 15.84
C MET A 1 19.96 29.70 14.78
N THR A 2 20.36 28.43 14.76
CA THR A 2 19.88 27.44 13.76
C THR A 2 18.63 26.79 14.35
N LEU A 3 17.46 27.09 13.80
CA LEU A 3 16.23 26.37 14.12
C LEU A 3 16.37 24.96 13.58
N ALA A 4 16.56 23.99 14.45
CA ALA A 4 16.39 22.59 14.14
C ALA A 4 14.89 22.34 13.88
N VAL A 5 14.54 22.08 12.63
CA VAL A 5 13.22 21.56 12.28
C VAL A 5 13.21 20.11 12.79
N MET A 6 12.65 19.91 13.99
CA MET A 6 12.29 18.56 14.44
C MET A 6 11.13 18.12 13.57
N ASN A 7 11.39 17.22 12.61
CA ASN A 7 10.34 16.40 12.02
C ASN A 7 9.80 15.53 13.17
N ALA A 8 8.69 15.95 13.76
CA ALA A 8 7.94 15.09 14.66
C ALA A 8 7.29 14.02 13.79
N TYR A 9 7.82 12.79 13.84
CA TYR A 9 7.13 11.62 13.34
C TYR A 9 5.76 11.57 14.02
N ALA A 10 4.70 11.42 13.24
CA ALA A 10 3.36 11.29 13.80
C ALA A 10 3.33 10.01 14.65
N ASP A 11 2.82 10.09 15.87
CA ASP A 11 2.59 8.89 16.67
C ASP A 11 1.64 7.94 15.93
N GLN A 12 1.93 6.65 15.94
CA GLN A 12 1.09 5.64 15.25
C GLN A 12 -0.38 5.74 15.68
N GLY A 13 -0.65 6.10 16.93
CA GLY A 13 -2.00 6.36 17.42
C GLY A 13 -2.69 7.53 16.70
N ASP A 14 -1.94 8.57 16.36
CA ASP A 14 -2.48 9.72 15.61
C ASP A 14 -2.73 9.37 14.14
N LEU A 15 -1.84 8.57 13.50
CA LEU A 15 -2.09 8.05 12.15
C LEU A 15 -3.38 7.23 12.09
N ILE A 16 -3.63 6.38 13.09
CA ILE A 16 -4.88 5.60 13.17
C ILE A 16 -6.11 6.49 13.28
N LYS A 17 -6.07 7.53 14.11
CA LYS A 17 -7.17 8.50 14.23
C LYS A 17 -7.44 9.21 12.91
N LEU A 18 -6.37 9.63 12.22
CA LEU A 18 -6.46 10.28 10.91
C LEU A 18 -7.08 9.35 9.87
N MET A 19 -6.59 8.12 9.74
CA MET A 19 -7.17 7.14 8.80
C MET A 19 -8.66 6.90 9.05
N LYS A 20 -9.10 6.89 10.32
CA LYS A 20 -10.51 6.73 10.69
C LYS A 20 -11.37 7.95 10.37
N SER A 21 -10.79 9.14 10.24
CA SER A 21 -11.54 10.34 9.87
C SER A 21 -11.84 10.43 8.37
N GLY A 22 -11.34 9.51 7.57
CA GLY A 22 -11.52 9.52 6.10
C GLY A 22 -10.53 10.41 5.36
N GLY A 23 -10.58 10.39 4.03
CA GLY A 23 -9.71 11.19 3.18
C GLY A 23 -8.25 10.74 3.20
N HIS A 24 -7.98 9.48 3.48
CA HIS A 24 -6.64 8.93 3.57
C HIS A 24 -6.46 7.68 2.71
N ILE A 25 -5.23 7.45 2.29
CA ILE A 25 -4.80 6.22 1.64
C ILE A 25 -3.73 5.58 2.52
N LEU A 26 -3.87 4.29 2.81
CA LEU A 26 -2.82 3.45 3.35
C LEU A 26 -2.23 2.60 2.21
N MET A 27 -1.01 2.93 1.78
CA MET A 27 -0.28 2.13 0.80
C MET A 27 0.51 1.05 1.54
N ILE A 28 0.18 -0.22 1.35
CA ILE A 28 0.85 -1.37 1.98
C ILE A 28 1.69 -2.09 0.93
N ARG A 29 2.96 -2.32 1.23
CA ARG A 29 3.75 -3.28 0.48
C ARG A 29 3.22 -4.68 0.76
N HIS A 30 3.05 -5.50 -0.29
CA HIS A 30 2.63 -6.89 -0.13
C HIS A 30 3.38 -7.58 1.01
N ALA A 31 2.74 -8.50 1.70
CA ALA A 31 3.33 -9.29 2.77
C ALA A 31 4.53 -10.12 2.30
N TYR A 32 5.22 -10.75 3.23
CA TYR A 32 6.47 -11.44 2.96
C TYR A 32 6.33 -12.52 1.87
N ALA A 33 7.08 -12.33 0.79
CA ALA A 33 7.25 -13.29 -0.30
C ALA A 33 8.76 -13.56 -0.44
N PRO A 34 9.25 -14.78 -0.22
CA PRO A 34 10.68 -15.09 -0.21
C PRO A 34 11.32 -14.84 -1.57
N GLY A 35 12.60 -14.43 -1.57
CA GLY A 35 13.37 -14.11 -2.77
C GLY A 35 13.16 -12.67 -3.27
N SER A 36 13.63 -12.39 -4.46
CA SER A 36 13.51 -11.10 -5.14
C SER A 36 13.15 -11.28 -6.62
N GLY A 37 12.47 -10.28 -7.20
CA GLY A 37 12.00 -10.35 -8.58
C GLY A 37 10.91 -11.40 -8.79
N ASP A 38 10.62 -11.70 -10.03
CA ASP A 38 9.74 -12.76 -10.48
C ASP A 38 10.50 -13.68 -11.45
N PRO A 39 10.09 -14.95 -11.65
CA PRO A 39 10.68 -15.84 -12.62
C PRO A 39 10.66 -15.27 -14.05
N ALA A 40 11.60 -15.71 -14.89
CA ALA A 40 11.72 -15.23 -16.28
C ALA A 40 10.47 -15.51 -17.14
N ASN A 41 9.67 -16.51 -16.77
CA ASN A 41 8.41 -16.89 -17.44
C ASN A 41 7.18 -16.21 -16.81
N PHE A 42 7.39 -15.15 -16.02
CA PHE A 42 6.33 -14.39 -15.34
C PHE A 42 5.17 -14.02 -16.29
N LYS A 43 3.96 -14.24 -15.78
CA LYS A 43 2.71 -13.82 -16.44
C LYS A 43 1.71 -13.29 -15.41
N ILE A 44 1.10 -12.14 -15.68
CA ILE A 44 -0.06 -11.66 -14.93
C ILE A 44 -1.20 -12.67 -15.11
N GLY A 45 -1.92 -12.96 -14.02
CA GLY A 45 -3.05 -13.90 -14.02
C GLY A 45 -2.64 -15.37 -13.86
N ASP A 46 -1.35 -15.69 -13.92
CA ASP A 46 -0.85 -17.05 -13.70
C ASP A 46 0.09 -17.08 -12.48
N CYS A 47 -0.46 -17.38 -11.30
CA CYS A 47 0.28 -17.40 -10.06
C CYS A 47 1.41 -18.44 -10.01
N ALA A 48 1.32 -19.50 -10.80
CA ALA A 48 2.37 -20.53 -10.87
C ALA A 48 3.69 -19.98 -11.48
N THR A 49 3.61 -18.88 -12.21
CA THR A 49 4.75 -18.19 -12.82
C THR A 49 5.28 -17.01 -12.00
N GLN A 50 4.75 -16.81 -10.79
CA GLN A 50 5.06 -15.65 -9.98
C GLN A 50 5.75 -16.02 -8.66
N ARG A 51 6.49 -15.07 -8.10
CA ARG A 51 6.94 -15.13 -6.72
C ARG A 51 5.76 -14.82 -5.80
N ASN A 52 5.37 -15.77 -4.98
CA ASN A 52 4.16 -15.73 -4.15
C ASN A 52 4.49 -15.62 -2.65
N LEU A 53 3.47 -15.34 -1.85
CA LEU A 53 3.57 -15.44 -0.39
C LEU A 53 3.88 -16.88 0.02
N ASN A 54 4.64 -17.03 1.09
CA ASN A 54 4.71 -18.29 1.83
C ASN A 54 3.80 -18.23 3.06
N ASN A 55 3.81 -19.27 3.90
CA ASN A 55 2.97 -19.32 5.10
C ASN A 55 3.25 -18.15 6.07
N ARG A 56 4.52 -17.73 6.20
CA ARG A 56 4.90 -16.54 7.00
C ARG A 56 4.21 -15.28 6.46
N GLY A 57 4.25 -15.07 5.15
CA GLY A 57 3.59 -13.91 4.53
C GLY A 57 2.06 -13.94 4.68
N ARG A 58 1.44 -15.11 4.56
CA ARG A 58 0.00 -15.27 4.79
C ARG A 58 -0.39 -14.96 6.23
N THR A 59 0.39 -15.44 7.19
CA THR A 59 0.19 -15.12 8.61
C THR A 59 0.36 -13.63 8.86
N GLN A 60 1.40 -13.00 8.31
CA GLN A 60 1.62 -11.57 8.40
C GLN A 60 0.43 -10.77 7.84
N ALA A 61 -0.07 -11.11 6.65
CA ALA A 61 -1.20 -10.40 6.04
C ALA A 61 -2.48 -10.48 6.91
N ARG A 62 -2.79 -11.64 7.49
CA ARG A 62 -3.91 -11.78 8.43
C ARG A 62 -3.72 -10.95 9.70
N ALA A 63 -2.51 -10.99 10.28
CA ALA A 63 -2.18 -10.23 11.48
C ALA A 63 -2.31 -8.71 11.25
N ILE A 64 -1.89 -8.20 10.09
CA ILE A 64 -2.09 -6.79 9.70
C ILE A 64 -3.61 -6.45 9.71
N GLY A 65 -4.43 -7.28 9.08
CA GLY A 65 -5.88 -7.06 9.05
C GLY A 65 -6.51 -7.11 10.45
N GLU A 66 -6.10 -8.05 11.29
CA GLU A 66 -6.55 -8.15 12.68
C GLU A 66 -6.13 -6.93 13.50
N TRP A 67 -4.89 -6.47 13.33
CA TRP A 67 -4.38 -5.27 13.99
C TRP A 67 -5.19 -4.03 13.58
N LEU A 68 -5.45 -3.82 12.28
CA LEU A 68 -6.27 -2.69 11.80
C LEU A 68 -7.68 -2.74 12.39
N ARG A 69 -8.33 -3.91 12.40
CA ARG A 69 -9.65 -4.09 13.03
C ARG A 69 -9.62 -3.81 14.53
N SER A 70 -8.57 -4.22 15.25
CA SER A 70 -8.41 -3.95 16.69
C SER A 70 -8.29 -2.46 17.00
N LYS A 71 -7.78 -1.66 16.04
CA LYS A 71 -7.72 -0.20 16.12
C LYS A 71 -9.01 0.49 15.66
N GLY A 72 -10.03 -0.30 15.30
CA GLY A 72 -11.34 0.21 14.89
C GLY A 72 -11.48 0.52 13.40
N ILE A 73 -10.52 0.13 12.57
CA ILE A 73 -10.62 0.14 11.10
C ILE A 73 -11.22 -1.21 10.68
N LYS A 74 -12.54 -1.26 10.49
CA LYS A 74 -13.28 -2.51 10.24
C LYS A 74 -13.46 -2.80 8.75
N ASP A 75 -13.49 -1.76 7.93
CA ASP A 75 -13.67 -1.80 6.48
C ASP A 75 -12.90 -0.68 5.80
N ALA A 76 -12.63 -0.87 4.52
CA ALA A 76 -11.97 0.10 3.65
C ALA A 76 -12.26 -0.24 2.18
N LYS A 77 -12.06 0.71 1.27
CA LYS A 77 -11.93 0.40 -0.17
C LYS A 77 -10.55 -0.19 -0.43
N VAL A 78 -10.50 -1.44 -0.87
CA VAL A 78 -9.24 -2.15 -1.08
C VAL A 78 -8.95 -2.30 -2.56
N TYR A 79 -7.81 -1.77 -3.00
CA TYR A 79 -7.27 -1.94 -4.34
C TYR A 79 -5.96 -2.70 -4.29
N SER A 80 -5.72 -3.55 -5.27
CA SER A 80 -4.50 -4.35 -5.36
C SER A 80 -3.86 -4.27 -6.73
N SER A 81 -2.54 -4.30 -6.75
CA SER A 81 -1.79 -4.71 -7.94
C SER A 81 -2.27 -6.09 -8.41
N GLN A 82 -2.13 -6.35 -9.70
CA GLN A 82 -2.51 -7.64 -10.33
C GLN A 82 -1.55 -8.80 -10.00
N TRP A 83 -0.46 -8.56 -9.27
CA TRP A 83 0.42 -9.61 -8.78
C TRP A 83 -0.26 -10.46 -7.71
N CYS A 84 -0.16 -11.77 -7.84
CA CYS A 84 -0.82 -12.72 -6.92
C CYS A 84 -0.45 -12.47 -5.45
N ARG A 85 0.80 -12.13 -5.13
CA ARG A 85 1.22 -11.78 -3.76
C ARG A 85 0.51 -10.54 -3.21
N CYS A 86 0.18 -9.56 -4.08
CA CYS A 86 -0.57 -8.38 -3.67
C CYS A 86 -2.05 -8.70 -3.48
N GLN A 87 -2.65 -9.43 -4.41
CA GLN A 87 -4.05 -9.86 -4.33
C GLN A 87 -4.29 -10.75 -3.11
N GLU A 88 -3.38 -11.72 -2.86
CA GLU A 88 -3.47 -12.59 -1.70
C GLU A 88 -3.29 -11.79 -0.40
N THR A 89 -2.33 -10.84 -0.34
CA THR A 89 -2.20 -9.94 0.81
C THR A 89 -3.48 -9.16 1.04
N ALA A 90 -4.00 -8.48 0.03
CA ALA A 90 -5.21 -7.66 0.10
C ALA A 90 -6.43 -8.46 0.58
N THR A 91 -6.61 -9.67 0.06
CA THR A 91 -7.69 -10.58 0.47
C THR A 91 -7.56 -10.99 1.93
N LEU A 92 -6.34 -11.32 2.37
CA LEU A 92 -6.07 -11.77 3.74
C LEU A 92 -6.16 -10.65 4.79
N LEU A 93 -6.06 -9.37 4.40
CA LEU A 93 -6.40 -8.24 5.29
C LEU A 93 -7.84 -8.34 5.80
N GLY A 94 -8.77 -8.81 4.98
CA GLY A 94 -10.18 -9.00 5.36
C GLY A 94 -10.88 -7.69 5.72
N LEU A 95 -10.63 -6.61 4.97
CA LEU A 95 -11.17 -5.27 5.21
C LEU A 95 -12.16 -4.80 4.13
N GLY A 96 -12.49 -5.67 3.18
CA GLY A 96 -13.47 -5.39 2.13
C GLY A 96 -13.19 -6.15 0.84
N PRO A 97 -14.06 -6.02 -0.16
CA PRO A 97 -13.84 -6.56 -1.50
C PRO A 97 -12.56 -5.97 -2.12
N VAL A 98 -11.79 -6.81 -2.79
CA VAL A 98 -10.54 -6.39 -3.44
C VAL A 98 -10.81 -6.09 -4.92
N ALA A 99 -10.51 -4.87 -5.35
CA ALA A 99 -10.53 -4.47 -6.75
C ALA A 99 -9.11 -4.42 -7.31
N GLU A 100 -8.92 -4.92 -8.53
CA GLU A 100 -7.65 -4.77 -9.24
C GLU A 100 -7.46 -3.33 -9.72
N LEU A 101 -6.26 -2.81 -9.54
CA LEU A 101 -5.83 -1.52 -10.07
C LEU A 101 -4.47 -1.69 -10.76
N PRO A 102 -4.42 -1.85 -12.09
CA PRO A 102 -3.17 -2.08 -12.83
C PRO A 102 -2.10 -1.00 -12.61
N ALA A 103 -2.51 0.23 -12.29
CA ALA A 103 -1.58 1.31 -11.95
C ALA A 103 -0.74 1.03 -10.69
N LEU A 104 -1.14 0.09 -9.84
CA LEU A 104 -0.38 -0.39 -8.67
C LEU A 104 0.65 -1.47 -9.03
N ASN A 105 0.72 -1.91 -10.29
CA ASN A 105 1.63 -2.96 -10.73
C ASN A 105 3.10 -2.56 -10.56
N SER A 106 3.93 -3.56 -10.25
CA SER A 106 5.38 -3.39 -10.16
C SER A 106 5.98 -3.04 -11.53
N PHE A 107 6.97 -2.18 -11.51
CA PHE A 107 7.86 -1.97 -12.65
C PHE A 107 9.31 -2.39 -12.35
N TYR A 108 9.52 -3.12 -11.23
CA TYR A 108 10.80 -3.76 -10.93
C TYR A 108 11.11 -4.80 -12.01
N GLY A 109 12.25 -4.65 -12.68
CA GLY A 109 12.60 -5.48 -13.84
C GLY A 109 11.90 -5.08 -15.16
N MET A 110 11.00 -4.10 -15.14
CA MET A 110 10.28 -3.58 -16.32
C MET A 110 10.26 -2.04 -16.28
N PRO A 111 11.43 -1.37 -16.36
CA PRO A 111 11.54 0.08 -16.13
C PRO A 111 10.72 0.93 -17.12
N GLN A 112 10.43 0.39 -18.30
CA GLN A 112 9.56 1.03 -19.30
C GLN A 112 8.13 1.26 -18.81
N ASN A 113 7.67 0.49 -17.81
CA ASN A 113 6.33 0.61 -17.25
C ASN A 113 6.24 1.64 -16.10
N ARG A 114 7.38 2.17 -15.62
CA ARG A 114 7.42 3.11 -14.49
C ARG A 114 6.58 4.36 -14.76
N GLU A 115 6.92 5.11 -15.81
CA GLU A 115 6.27 6.38 -16.11
C GLU A 115 4.76 6.22 -16.38
N PRO A 116 4.29 5.32 -17.26
CA PRO A 116 2.86 5.16 -17.50
C PRO A 116 2.09 4.69 -16.26
N ASN A 117 2.63 3.76 -15.46
CA ASN A 117 1.96 3.30 -14.25
C ASN A 117 1.83 4.42 -13.21
N ILE A 118 2.92 5.15 -12.94
CA ILE A 118 2.92 6.22 -11.94
C ILE A 118 2.04 7.39 -12.37
N LYS A 119 2.07 7.77 -13.65
CA LYS A 119 1.16 8.81 -14.18
C LYS A 119 -0.30 8.41 -13.99
N THR A 120 -0.65 7.17 -14.34
CA THR A 120 -2.02 6.65 -14.16
C THR A 120 -2.41 6.59 -12.69
N LEU A 121 -1.50 6.15 -11.81
CA LEU A 121 -1.77 6.07 -10.38
C LEU A 121 -1.98 7.46 -9.76
N ARG A 122 -1.14 8.43 -10.10
CA ARG A 122 -1.32 9.83 -9.65
C ARG A 122 -2.63 10.42 -10.13
N SER A 123 -3.00 10.16 -11.38
CA SER A 123 -4.29 10.58 -11.92
C SER A 123 -5.46 9.92 -11.20
N PHE A 124 -5.36 8.64 -10.86
CA PHE A 124 -6.36 7.92 -10.06
C PHE A 124 -6.51 8.56 -8.67
N ILE A 125 -5.39 8.79 -7.97
CA ILE A 125 -5.37 9.43 -6.65
C ILE A 125 -5.99 10.83 -6.70
N ALA A 126 -5.67 11.61 -7.73
CA ALA A 126 -6.17 12.97 -7.91
C ALA A 126 -7.70 13.06 -8.08
N ASN A 127 -8.35 11.97 -8.51
CA ASN A 127 -9.79 11.90 -8.67
C ASN A 127 -10.53 11.28 -7.46
N LEU A 128 -9.80 10.93 -6.40
CA LEU A 128 -10.42 10.42 -5.17
C LEU A 128 -10.99 11.57 -4.33
N PRO A 129 -12.14 11.36 -3.65
CA PRO A 129 -12.71 12.38 -2.78
C PRO A 129 -11.81 12.59 -1.54
N ALA A 130 -11.51 13.86 -1.26
CA ALA A 130 -10.64 14.24 -0.13
C ALA A 130 -11.26 13.98 1.27
N ASP A 131 -12.54 13.66 1.33
CA ASP A 131 -13.34 13.35 2.53
C ASP A 131 -13.97 11.93 2.47
N GLY A 132 -13.54 11.10 1.51
CA GLY A 132 -14.05 9.76 1.32
C GLY A 132 -13.60 8.77 2.42
N GLU A 133 -14.13 7.56 2.35
CA GLU A 133 -13.70 6.46 3.23
C GLU A 133 -12.21 6.12 3.06
N LEU A 134 -11.63 5.43 4.05
CA LEU A 134 -10.25 4.96 3.96
C LEU A 134 -10.06 4.07 2.73
N ILE A 135 -8.98 4.31 2.01
CA ILE A 135 -8.57 3.51 0.87
C ILE A 135 -7.28 2.76 1.23
N ILE A 136 -7.22 1.48 0.89
CA ILE A 136 -6.01 0.67 1.04
C ILE A 136 -5.51 0.29 -0.35
N PHE A 137 -4.24 0.59 -0.63
CA PHE A 137 -3.52 0.12 -1.81
C PHE A 137 -2.53 -0.95 -1.41
N VAL A 138 -2.69 -2.16 -1.93
CA VAL A 138 -1.69 -3.21 -1.76
C VAL A 138 -0.83 -3.28 -3.02
N THR A 139 0.45 -2.97 -2.87
CA THR A 139 1.36 -2.75 -3.99
C THR A 139 2.80 -3.21 -3.68
N HIS A 140 3.78 -2.61 -4.32
CA HIS A 140 5.18 -3.01 -4.32
C HIS A 140 6.08 -1.88 -3.80
N PHE A 141 7.29 -2.26 -3.35
CA PHE A 141 8.31 -1.33 -2.88
C PHE A 141 8.54 -0.16 -3.85
N VAL A 142 8.73 -0.48 -5.14
CA VAL A 142 9.05 0.55 -6.16
C VAL A 142 7.91 1.53 -6.39
N THR A 143 6.67 1.09 -6.28
CA THR A 143 5.48 1.93 -6.44
C THR A 143 5.31 2.86 -5.24
N ILE A 144 5.51 2.34 -4.01
CA ILE A 144 5.45 3.16 -2.79
C ILE A 144 6.56 4.20 -2.81
N LEU A 145 7.80 3.81 -3.14
CA LEU A 145 8.92 4.73 -3.24
C LEU A 145 8.67 5.90 -4.21
N GLU A 146 8.03 5.64 -5.36
CA GLU A 146 7.70 6.68 -6.34
C GLU A 146 6.57 7.63 -5.91
N ILE A 147 5.62 7.14 -5.13
CA ILE A 147 4.47 7.93 -4.68
C ILE A 147 4.77 8.67 -3.38
N ALA A 148 5.44 8.01 -2.43
CA ALA A 148 5.66 8.53 -1.09
C ALA A 148 7.09 9.07 -0.87
N GLY A 149 8.04 8.79 -1.77
CA GLY A 149 9.45 9.18 -1.61
C GLY A 149 10.22 8.32 -0.62
N GLU A 150 9.60 7.32 -0.03
CA GLU A 150 10.21 6.39 0.92
C GLU A 150 9.80 4.94 0.62
N GLY A 151 10.67 4.00 0.94
CA GLY A 151 10.40 2.58 0.79
C GLY A 151 10.13 1.93 2.14
N VAL A 152 9.30 0.89 2.13
CA VAL A 152 8.91 0.15 3.34
C VAL A 152 9.22 -1.34 3.21
N SER A 153 9.34 -2.03 4.35
CA SER A 153 9.51 -3.48 4.40
C SER A 153 8.24 -4.24 3.99
N PRO A 154 8.32 -5.52 3.63
CA PRO A 154 7.12 -6.32 3.34
C PRO A 154 6.12 -6.30 4.49
N GLY A 155 4.88 -5.96 4.19
CA GLY A 155 3.80 -5.83 5.16
C GLY A 155 3.73 -4.49 5.89
N GLU A 156 4.68 -3.58 5.69
CA GLU A 156 4.59 -2.20 6.18
C GLU A 156 3.91 -1.28 5.16
N GLY A 157 3.50 -0.11 5.58
CA GLY A 157 2.81 0.86 4.73
C GLY A 157 3.21 2.30 4.95
N VAL A 158 2.66 3.18 4.11
CA VAL A 158 2.76 4.64 4.21
C VAL A 158 1.36 5.22 4.14
N VAL A 159 1.09 6.21 4.99
CA VAL A 159 -0.19 6.90 5.04
C VAL A 159 -0.10 8.20 4.24
N LEU A 160 -1.02 8.37 3.29
CA LEU A 160 -1.18 9.60 2.53
C LEU A 160 -2.48 10.29 2.96
N LYS A 161 -2.46 11.62 3.04
CA LYS A 161 -3.64 12.45 3.23
C LYS A 161 -4.05 13.09 1.92
N LEU A 162 -5.25 12.79 1.46
CA LEU A 162 -5.83 13.41 0.26
C LEU A 162 -6.16 14.88 0.52
N LYS A 163 -5.96 15.70 -0.49
CA LYS A 163 -6.28 17.14 -0.50
C LYS A 163 -7.31 17.45 -1.57
N VAL A 164 -8.00 18.56 -1.38
CA VAL A 164 -8.77 19.19 -2.44
C VAL A 164 -7.83 19.51 -3.62
N GLU A 165 -8.33 19.42 -4.85
CA GLU A 165 -7.56 19.63 -6.09
C GLU A 165 -6.59 18.49 -6.46
N GLY A 166 -6.76 17.30 -5.86
CA GLY A 166 -6.07 16.09 -6.31
C GLY A 166 -4.62 15.95 -5.84
N ALA A 167 -4.16 16.84 -4.97
CA ALA A 167 -2.88 16.69 -4.28
C ALA A 167 -2.97 15.73 -3.08
N TYR A 168 -1.84 15.32 -2.54
CA TYR A 168 -1.76 14.58 -1.28
C TYR A 168 -0.49 14.96 -0.51
N ASP A 169 -0.56 14.80 0.81
CA ASP A 169 0.62 14.84 1.68
C ASP A 169 1.01 13.42 2.06
N VAL A 170 2.29 13.16 2.13
CA VAL A 170 2.84 11.96 2.77
C VAL A 170 2.94 12.25 4.26
N LEU A 171 2.23 11.47 5.08
CA LEU A 171 2.21 11.71 6.53
C LEU A 171 3.38 10.99 7.22
N ASP A 172 3.37 9.66 7.21
CA ASP A 172 4.42 8.84 7.82
C ASP A 172 4.29 7.37 7.38
N SER A 173 5.34 6.59 7.65
CA SER A 173 5.30 5.15 7.52
C SER A 173 4.56 4.51 8.71
N LEU A 174 3.96 3.35 8.47
CA LEU A 174 3.22 2.58 9.44
C LEU A 174 3.76 1.14 9.51
N SER A 175 4.29 0.78 10.67
CA SER A 175 4.65 -0.59 11.02
C SER A 175 3.56 -1.21 11.87
N PHE A 176 3.31 -2.49 11.68
CA PHE A 176 2.30 -3.22 12.43
C PHE A 176 2.98 -4.08 13.50
N GLU A 177 2.64 -3.83 14.75
CA GLU A 177 3.13 -4.61 15.90
C GLU A 177 2.10 -5.68 16.27
N PHE A 178 2.51 -6.95 16.21
CA PHE A 178 1.72 -8.13 16.57
C PHE A 178 2.57 -9.27 17.10
#